data_628da17ffdb318cbf32a826d39264f8d
#
_entry.id   628da17ffdb318cbf32a826d39264f8d
#
_cell.length_a   1.000
_cell.length_b   1.000
_cell.length_c   1.000
_cell.angle_alpha   90.00
_cell.angle_beta   90.00
_cell.angle_gamma   90.00
#
_symmetry.space_group_name_H-M   'P 1'
#
loop_
_entity.id
_entity.type
_entity.pdbx_description
1 polymer ?
#
loop_
_entity_poly.entity_id
_entity_poly.type
_entity_poly.pdbx_seq_one_letter_code
_entity_poly.pdbx_strand_id
1 'polypeptide(L)'
;MSLLSKSPIRIKSFEFACDIVRFSEVLKQQKHFEIASQVLRSGTSIGANVREAQRGVSNKDFKHKFGIALKEADETEYWLQLIEATILDEIPFNLKAKCDELIRILVSIIKNS
;
A
#
# COMPACT_ATOMS: atom_id res chain seq x y z
N MET A 1 -11.93 -1.89 -21.69
CA MET A 1 -11.47 -1.58 -20.31
C MET A 1 -11.82 -0.14 -19.96
N SER A 2 -12.23 0.09 -18.72
CA SER A 2 -12.53 1.45 -18.28
C SER A 2 -11.24 2.25 -18.11
N LEU A 3 -11.35 3.58 -18.12
CA LEU A 3 -10.23 4.47 -17.86
C LEU A 3 -9.67 4.26 -16.46
N LEU A 4 -10.52 3.88 -15.49
CA LEU A 4 -10.11 3.65 -14.11
C LEU A 4 -9.11 2.51 -13.98
N SER A 5 -9.23 1.45 -14.81
CA SER A 5 -8.31 0.31 -14.76
C SER A 5 -6.90 0.68 -15.19
N LYS A 6 -6.73 1.84 -15.85
CA LYS A 6 -5.44 2.34 -16.31
C LYS A 6 -4.89 3.46 -15.43
N SER A 7 -5.58 3.82 -14.34
CA SER A 7 -5.11 4.91 -13.48
C SER A 7 -3.79 4.53 -12.81
N PRO A 8 -2.83 5.46 -12.73
CA PRO A 8 -1.53 5.16 -12.12
C PRO A 8 -1.63 4.64 -10.68
N ILE A 9 -2.50 5.21 -9.87
CA ILE A 9 -2.64 4.76 -8.47
C ILE A 9 -3.17 3.33 -8.40
N ARG A 10 -4.08 2.95 -9.29
CA ARG A 10 -4.63 1.58 -9.33
C ARG A 10 -3.55 0.58 -9.74
N ILE A 11 -2.78 0.89 -10.77
CA ILE A 11 -1.72 0.02 -11.28
C ILE A 11 -0.61 -0.10 -10.25
N LYS A 12 -0.11 1.02 -9.75
CA LYS A 12 1.02 1.05 -8.80
C LYS A 12 0.67 0.40 -7.47
N SER A 13 -0.54 0.61 -6.95
CA SER A 13 -0.95 -0.01 -5.70
C SER A 13 -1.12 -1.53 -5.83
N PHE A 14 -1.54 -2.01 -7.00
CA PHE A 14 -1.60 -3.45 -7.26
C PHE A 14 -0.20 -4.06 -7.35
N GLU A 15 0.69 -3.44 -8.13
CA GLU A 15 2.07 -3.91 -8.25
C GLU A 15 2.78 -3.93 -6.90
N PHE A 16 2.56 -2.89 -6.09
CA PHE A 16 3.09 -2.82 -4.74
C PHE A 16 2.56 -3.97 -3.88
N ALA A 17 1.26 -4.26 -3.98
CA ALA A 17 0.65 -5.37 -3.23
C ALA A 17 1.30 -6.70 -3.62
N CYS A 18 1.60 -6.91 -4.91
CA CYS A 18 2.30 -8.12 -5.36
C CYS A 18 3.67 -8.24 -4.70
N ASP A 19 4.42 -7.15 -4.64
CA ASP A 19 5.75 -7.15 -4.00
C ASP A 19 5.63 -7.34 -2.48
N ILE A 20 4.60 -6.80 -1.87
CA ILE A 20 4.33 -7.02 -0.43
C ILE A 20 4.05 -8.49 -0.13
N VAL A 21 3.27 -9.16 -1.00
CA VAL A 21 3.02 -10.60 -0.84
C VAL A 21 4.36 -11.36 -0.87
N ARG A 22 5.22 -11.06 -1.82
CA ARG A 22 6.55 -11.69 -1.93
C ARG A 22 7.41 -11.41 -0.71
N PHE A 23 7.39 -10.17 -0.24
CA PHE A 23 8.15 -9.77 0.95
C PHE A 23 7.64 -10.47 2.21
N SER A 24 6.33 -10.58 2.36
CA SER A 24 5.71 -11.33 3.46
C SER A 24 6.20 -12.77 3.50
N GLU A 25 6.32 -13.41 2.32
CA GLU A 25 6.84 -14.78 2.25
C GLU A 25 8.31 -14.87 2.69
N VAL A 26 9.13 -13.89 2.33
CA VAL A 26 10.52 -13.82 2.80
C VAL A 26 10.58 -13.76 4.32
N LEU A 27 9.76 -12.90 4.93
CA LEU A 27 9.70 -12.77 6.38
C LEU A 27 9.22 -14.06 7.07
N LYS A 28 8.24 -14.73 6.48
CA LYS A 28 7.73 -16.01 7.00
C LYS A 28 8.79 -17.11 6.94
N GLN A 29 9.57 -17.17 5.87
CA GLN A 29 10.67 -18.13 5.76
C GLN A 29 11.71 -17.93 6.86
N GLN A 30 11.86 -16.70 7.32
CA GLN A 30 12.75 -16.35 8.43
C GLN A 30 12.04 -16.44 9.79
N LYS A 31 10.81 -16.95 9.81
CA LYS A 31 9.97 -17.15 11.01
C LYS A 31 9.50 -15.88 11.69
N HIS A 32 9.46 -14.75 10.98
CA HIS A 32 8.93 -13.49 11.49
C HIS A 32 7.44 -13.38 11.15
N PHE A 33 6.64 -14.31 11.68
CA PHE A 33 5.24 -14.48 11.29
C PHE A 33 4.34 -13.31 11.65
N GLU A 34 4.50 -12.74 12.83
CA GLU A 34 3.62 -11.68 13.31
C GLU A 34 3.78 -10.41 12.48
N ILE A 35 5.03 -9.97 12.26
CA ILE A 35 5.29 -8.76 11.47
C ILE A 35 4.97 -8.99 9.98
N ALA A 36 5.20 -10.21 9.49
CA ALA A 36 4.83 -10.58 8.12
C ALA A 36 3.32 -10.40 7.90
N SER A 37 2.51 -10.83 8.87
CA SER A 37 1.06 -10.69 8.83
C SER A 37 0.63 -9.22 8.81
N GLN A 38 1.26 -8.38 9.62
CA GLN A 38 0.91 -6.96 9.69
C GLN A 38 1.25 -6.21 8.39
N VAL A 39 2.45 -6.44 7.85
CA VAL A 39 2.85 -5.77 6.62
C VAL A 39 2.03 -6.26 5.43
N LEU A 40 1.67 -7.55 5.42
CA LEU A 40 0.80 -8.11 4.38
C LEU A 40 -0.57 -7.43 4.41
N ARG A 41 -1.20 -7.36 5.57
CA ARG A 41 -2.51 -6.74 5.74
C ARG A 41 -2.50 -5.29 5.28
N SER A 42 -1.62 -4.47 5.81
CA SER A 42 -1.61 -3.05 5.49
C SER A 42 -1.20 -2.79 4.04
N GLY A 43 -0.17 -3.47 3.56
CA GLY A 43 0.37 -3.25 2.22
C GLY A 43 -0.59 -3.66 1.10
N THR A 44 -1.41 -4.70 1.32
CA THR A 44 -2.41 -5.13 0.34
C THR A 44 -3.70 -4.32 0.44
N SER A 45 -3.98 -3.73 1.60
CA SER A 45 -5.18 -2.92 1.81
C SER A 45 -5.16 -1.60 1.04
N ILE A 46 -3.98 -1.09 0.68
CA ILE A 46 -3.87 0.15 -0.09
C ILE A 46 -4.62 0.00 -1.41
N GLY A 47 -4.25 -0.99 -2.22
CA GLY A 47 -4.87 -1.22 -3.51
C GLY A 47 -6.34 -1.62 -3.43
N ALA A 48 -6.70 -2.39 -2.40
CA ALA A 48 -8.10 -2.76 -2.18
C ALA A 48 -8.97 -1.52 -1.97
N ASN A 49 -8.52 -0.58 -1.15
CA ASN A 49 -9.26 0.66 -0.89
C ASN A 49 -9.26 1.60 -2.09
N VAL A 50 -8.19 1.63 -2.87
CA VAL A 50 -8.15 2.40 -4.13
C VAL A 50 -9.24 1.89 -5.07
N ARG A 51 -9.36 0.59 -5.25
CA ARG A 51 -10.41 0.01 -6.12
C ARG A 51 -11.81 0.33 -5.62
N GLU A 52 -12.05 0.20 -4.32
CA GLU A 52 -13.33 0.54 -3.73
C GLU A 52 -13.66 2.02 -3.90
N ALA A 53 -12.67 2.89 -3.75
CA ALA A 53 -12.83 4.33 -3.96
C ALA A 53 -13.29 4.63 -5.38
N GLN A 54 -12.68 3.98 -6.36
CA GLN A 54 -12.98 4.19 -7.78
C GLN A 54 -14.35 3.67 -8.18
N ARG A 55 -14.96 2.83 -7.35
CA ARG A 55 -16.34 2.33 -7.53
C ARG A 55 -17.33 3.02 -6.62
N GLY A 56 -16.89 4.03 -5.87
CA GLY A 56 -17.74 4.76 -4.95
C GLY A 56 -18.90 5.47 -5.67
N VAL A 57 -20.04 5.52 -5.00
CA VAL A 57 -21.27 6.10 -5.56
C VAL A 57 -21.36 7.62 -5.37
N SER A 58 -20.45 8.20 -4.58
CA SER A 58 -20.46 9.64 -4.31
C SER A 58 -19.03 10.15 -4.13
N ASN A 59 -18.86 11.47 -4.24
CA ASN A 59 -17.57 12.12 -3.98
C ASN A 59 -17.13 11.94 -2.52
N LYS A 60 -18.08 11.88 -1.62
CA LYS A 60 -17.80 11.63 -0.19
C LYS A 60 -17.23 10.23 0.02
N ASP A 61 -17.82 9.22 -0.61
CA ASP A 61 -17.30 7.84 -0.59
C ASP A 61 -15.89 7.76 -1.16
N PHE A 62 -15.68 8.41 -2.30
CA PHE A 62 -14.38 8.49 -2.96
C PHE A 62 -13.30 9.00 -2.00
N LYS A 63 -13.54 10.16 -1.39
CA LYS A 63 -12.59 10.77 -0.44
C LYS A 63 -12.36 9.89 0.78
N HIS A 64 -13.44 9.31 1.30
CA HIS A 64 -13.35 8.45 2.48
C HIS A 64 -12.45 7.22 2.21
N LYS A 65 -12.68 6.55 1.09
CA LYS A 65 -11.92 5.35 0.74
C LYS A 65 -10.46 5.68 0.39
N PHE A 66 -10.20 6.78 -0.29
CA PHE A 66 -8.82 7.22 -0.52
C PHE A 66 -8.13 7.61 0.78
N GLY A 67 -8.88 8.17 1.74
CA GLY A 67 -8.36 8.44 3.08
C GLY A 67 -7.93 7.18 3.82
N ILE A 68 -8.72 6.11 3.70
CA ILE A 68 -8.36 4.80 4.27
C ILE A 68 -7.11 4.24 3.58
N ALA A 69 -7.05 4.33 2.25
CA ALA A 69 -5.87 3.88 1.51
C ALA A 69 -4.60 4.60 1.97
N LEU A 70 -4.67 5.92 2.19
CA LEU A 70 -3.54 6.70 2.69
C LEU A 70 -3.14 6.25 4.10
N LYS A 71 -4.10 6.03 4.96
CA LYS A 71 -3.84 5.51 6.32
C LYS A 71 -3.10 4.18 6.26
N GLU A 72 -3.53 3.28 5.38
CA GLU A 72 -2.88 1.97 5.22
C GLU A 72 -1.47 2.11 4.65
N ALA A 73 -1.25 3.07 3.75
CA ALA A 73 0.09 3.34 3.22
C ALA A 73 1.02 3.88 4.31
N ASP A 74 0.53 4.77 5.17
CA ASP A 74 1.30 5.29 6.31
C ASP A 74 1.65 4.15 7.28
N GLU A 75 0.71 3.25 7.55
CA GLU A 75 0.96 2.10 8.42
C GLU A 75 2.01 1.17 7.79
N THR A 76 1.93 0.95 6.48
CA THR A 76 2.91 0.11 5.77
C THR A 76 4.30 0.72 5.86
N GLU A 77 4.42 2.03 5.68
CA GLU A 77 5.69 2.73 5.84
C GLU A 77 6.27 2.50 7.23
N TYR A 78 5.44 2.59 8.25
CA TYR A 78 5.85 2.32 9.63
C TYR A 78 6.41 0.89 9.78
N TRP A 79 5.71 -0.11 9.27
CA TRP A 79 6.19 -1.50 9.35
C TRP A 79 7.51 -1.68 8.62
N LEU A 80 7.67 -1.08 7.43
CA LEU A 80 8.93 -1.19 6.67
C LEU A 80 10.09 -0.55 7.43
N GLN A 81 9.87 0.61 8.05
CA GLN A 81 10.88 1.28 8.86
C GLN A 81 11.26 0.43 10.08
N LEU A 82 10.26 -0.15 10.73
CA LEU A 82 10.49 -0.99 11.91
C LEU A 82 11.28 -2.25 11.54
N ILE A 83 10.93 -2.88 10.43
CA ILE A 83 11.64 -4.08 9.95
C ILE A 83 13.10 -3.73 9.64
N GLU A 84 13.34 -2.62 8.96
CA GLU A 84 14.70 -2.20 8.62
C GLU A 84 15.54 -1.88 9.87
N ALA A 85 14.91 -1.35 10.90
CA ALA A 85 15.60 -1.01 12.14
C ALA A 85 15.90 -2.22 13.02
N THR A 86 15.19 -3.34 12.86
CA THR A 86 15.24 -4.45 13.82
C THR A 86 15.57 -5.81 13.23
N ILE A 87 15.20 -6.09 11.99
CA ILE A 87 15.26 -7.44 11.42
C ILE A 87 16.19 -7.54 10.21
N LEU A 88 16.03 -6.62 9.25
CA LEU A 88 16.75 -6.64 7.98
C LEU A 88 17.59 -5.38 7.82
N ASP A 89 18.79 -5.51 7.28
CA ASP A 89 19.63 -4.35 6.98
C ASP A 89 19.07 -3.53 5.81
N GLU A 90 18.41 -4.20 4.87
CA GLU A 90 17.82 -3.56 3.70
C GLU A 90 16.42 -4.13 3.42
N ILE A 91 15.52 -3.25 2.98
CA ILE A 91 14.19 -3.66 2.55
C ILE A 91 14.24 -3.97 1.04
N PRO A 92 13.85 -5.19 0.62
CA PRO A 92 13.94 -5.59 -0.78
C PRO A 92 12.81 -5.00 -1.63
N PHE A 93 12.88 -5.28 -2.95
CA PHE A 93 11.85 -4.94 -3.94
C PHE A 93 11.58 -3.45 -4.07
N ASN A 94 12.52 -2.61 -3.60
CA ASN A 94 12.35 -1.15 -3.64
C ASN A 94 11.08 -0.67 -2.93
N LEU A 95 10.65 -1.41 -1.91
CA LEU A 95 9.36 -1.18 -1.23
C LEU A 95 9.28 0.19 -0.55
N LYS A 96 10.37 0.66 0.05
CA LYS A 96 10.35 1.96 0.72
C LYS A 96 10.07 3.10 -0.25
N ALA A 97 10.76 3.11 -1.38
CA ALA A 97 10.56 4.14 -2.41
C ALA A 97 9.16 4.04 -3.04
N LYS A 98 8.70 2.83 -3.30
CA LYS A 98 7.36 2.60 -3.86
C LYS A 98 6.26 3.03 -2.90
N CYS A 99 6.42 2.73 -1.62
CA CYS A 99 5.46 3.14 -0.59
C CYS A 99 5.39 4.67 -0.50
N ASP A 100 6.54 5.33 -0.49
CA ASP A 100 6.62 6.79 -0.47
C ASP A 100 5.93 7.41 -1.69
N GLU A 101 6.11 6.82 -2.86
CA GLU A 101 5.44 7.28 -4.08
C GLU A 101 3.92 7.15 -3.96
N LEU A 102 3.43 6.02 -3.44
CA LEU A 102 1.99 5.81 -3.25
C LEU A 102 1.42 6.86 -2.29
N ILE A 103 2.11 7.15 -1.20
CA ILE A 103 1.68 8.16 -0.24
C ILE A 103 1.55 9.51 -0.93
N ARG A 104 2.54 9.91 -1.72
CA ARG A 104 2.51 11.19 -2.42
C ARG A 104 1.36 11.29 -3.42
N ILE A 105 1.12 10.22 -4.17
CA ILE A 105 0.00 10.17 -5.13
C ILE A 105 -1.33 10.28 -4.39
N LEU A 106 -1.50 9.51 -3.31
CA LEU A 106 -2.74 9.52 -2.52
C LEU A 106 -3.02 10.89 -1.90
N VAL A 107 -1.98 11.52 -1.33
CA VAL A 107 -2.11 12.87 -0.78
C VAL A 107 -2.57 13.84 -1.87
N SER A 108 -1.97 13.77 -3.06
CA SER A 108 -2.32 14.62 -4.19
C SER A 108 -3.78 14.42 -4.63
N ILE A 109 -4.22 13.16 -4.73
CA ILE A 109 -5.60 12.85 -5.11
C ILE A 109 -6.60 13.43 -4.11
N ILE A 110 -6.35 13.24 -2.82
CA ILE A 110 -7.23 13.72 -1.76
C ILE A 110 -7.29 15.24 -1.75
N LYS A 111 -6.14 15.88 -1.89
CA LYS A 111 -6.02 17.34 -1.89
C LYS A 111 -6.77 17.99 -3.06
N ASN A 112 -6.79 17.32 -4.21
CA ASN A 112 -7.37 17.86 -5.44
C ASN A 112 -8.80 17.37 -5.73
N SER A 113 -9.43 16.73 -4.79
CA SER A 113 -10.79 16.21 -5.00
C SER A 113 -11.87 16.97 -4.24
#